data_2e84ece063340be5ac3013e2bcc3f67b
#
_entry.id   2e84ece063340be5ac3013e2bcc3f67b
#
_cell.length_a   1.000
_cell.length_b   1.000
_cell.length_c   1.000
_cell.angle_alpha   90.00
_cell.angle_beta   90.00
_cell.angle_gamma   90.00
#
_symmetry.space_group_name_H-M   'P 1'
#
loop_
_entity.id
_entity.type
_entity.pdbx_description
1 polymer ?
#
loop_
_entity_poly.entity_id
_entity_poly.type
_entity_poly.pdbx_seq_one_letter_code
_entity_poly.pdbx_strand_id
1 'polypeptide(L)'
;MSQGMRQRVGIARAFALKPKMLLLDEPFGMLDSLTRAELLDVLVDVWSSEKITAIMVTHDVDEAILLSDRVVMMTGSPYAKVGDVLKVDLPRPRIRTEVMEHPDFYKYRGHLLNFLEH
;
A
#
# COMPACT_ATOMS: atom_id res chain seq x y z
N MET A 1 -19.71 -9.95 11.99
CA MET A 1 -18.97 -9.38 10.85
C MET A 1 -17.53 -9.82 10.90
N SER A 2 -16.98 -10.33 9.81
CA SER A 2 -15.59 -10.74 9.76
C SER A 2 -14.65 -9.53 9.85
N GLN A 3 -13.38 -9.79 10.17
CA GLN A 3 -12.37 -8.73 10.24
C GLN A 3 -12.17 -8.05 8.88
N GLY A 4 -12.19 -8.84 7.78
CA GLY A 4 -12.10 -8.28 6.43
C GLY A 4 -13.29 -7.39 6.10
N MET A 5 -14.49 -7.77 6.49
CA MET A 5 -15.68 -6.95 6.29
C MET A 5 -15.62 -5.65 7.10
N ARG A 6 -15.10 -5.71 8.32
CA ARG A 6 -14.89 -4.51 9.17
C ARG A 6 -13.92 -3.56 8.50
N GLN A 7 -12.82 -4.07 7.94
CA GLN A 7 -11.85 -3.25 7.24
C GLN A 7 -12.46 -2.59 6.00
N ARG A 8 -13.23 -3.34 5.21
CA ARG A 8 -13.93 -2.79 4.04
C ARG A 8 -14.88 -1.67 4.43
N VAL A 9 -15.66 -1.86 5.47
CA VAL A 9 -16.59 -0.84 5.96
C VAL A 9 -15.84 0.40 6.44
N GLY A 10 -14.76 0.22 7.20
CA GLY A 10 -13.94 1.31 7.67
C GLY A 10 -13.34 2.13 6.54
N ILE A 11 -12.79 1.45 5.54
CA ILE A 11 -12.21 2.11 4.35
C ILE A 11 -13.31 2.83 3.56
N ALA A 12 -14.44 2.19 3.32
CA ALA A 12 -15.55 2.80 2.60
C ALA A 12 -16.05 4.06 3.30
N ARG A 13 -16.17 4.03 4.62
CA ARG A 13 -16.55 5.20 5.42
C ARG A 13 -15.55 6.34 5.27
N ALA A 14 -14.25 6.01 5.31
CA ALA A 14 -13.20 7.01 5.16
C ALA A 14 -13.30 7.70 3.81
N PHE A 15 -13.51 6.96 2.72
CA PHE A 15 -13.66 7.51 1.39
C PHE A 15 -14.98 8.26 1.21
N ALA A 16 -16.05 7.82 1.86
CA ALA A 16 -17.36 8.48 1.76
C ALA A 16 -17.33 9.91 2.28
N LEU A 17 -16.43 10.22 3.21
CA LEU A 17 -16.23 11.58 3.72
C LEU A 17 -15.53 12.50 2.72
N LYS A 18 -15.05 11.97 1.61
CA LYS A 18 -14.30 12.68 0.57
C LYS A 18 -13.18 13.57 1.13
N PRO A 19 -12.26 12.99 1.91
CA PRO A 19 -11.19 13.77 2.52
C PRO A 19 -10.20 14.27 1.48
N LYS A 20 -9.48 15.34 1.81
CA LYS A 20 -8.37 15.80 0.97
C LYS A 20 -7.14 14.91 1.15
N MET A 21 -6.99 14.31 2.31
CA MET A 21 -5.91 13.39 2.65
C MET A 21 -6.45 12.24 3.49
N LEU A 22 -5.97 11.05 3.21
CA LEU A 22 -6.35 9.84 3.95
C LEU A 22 -5.10 9.22 4.54
N LEU A 23 -5.17 8.86 5.81
CA LEU A 23 -4.09 8.16 6.50
C LEU A 23 -4.57 6.75 6.84
N LEU A 24 -3.84 5.74 6.34
CA LEU A 24 -4.12 4.33 6.58
C LEU A 24 -2.94 3.70 7.33
N ASP A 25 -3.20 3.19 8.52
CA ASP A 25 -2.17 2.55 9.34
C ASP A 25 -2.37 1.04 9.31
N GLU A 26 -1.50 0.35 8.58
CA GLU A 26 -1.52 -1.10 8.38
C GLU A 26 -2.92 -1.65 8.10
N PRO A 27 -3.59 -1.16 7.03
CA PRO A 27 -5.00 -1.50 6.80
C PRO A 27 -5.24 -2.98 6.53
N PHE A 28 -4.21 -3.73 6.16
CA PHE A 28 -4.30 -5.16 5.84
C PHE A 28 -3.74 -6.05 6.95
N GLY A 29 -3.31 -5.45 8.06
CA GLY A 29 -2.76 -6.20 9.17
C GLY A 29 -3.76 -7.20 9.73
N MET A 30 -3.31 -8.39 10.09
CA MET A 30 -4.11 -9.46 10.69
C MET A 30 -5.18 -10.08 9.78
N LEU A 31 -5.19 -9.78 8.49
CA LEU A 31 -6.06 -10.42 7.52
C LEU A 31 -5.38 -11.64 6.92
N ASP A 32 -6.16 -12.67 6.58
CA ASP A 32 -5.63 -13.81 5.84
C ASP A 32 -5.32 -13.41 4.38
N SER A 33 -4.60 -14.28 3.67
CA SER A 33 -4.11 -13.97 2.32
C SER A 33 -5.23 -13.67 1.32
N LEU A 34 -6.31 -14.42 1.38
CA LEU A 34 -7.43 -14.25 0.44
C LEU A 34 -8.16 -12.94 0.71
N THR A 35 -8.49 -12.68 1.96
CA THR A 35 -9.17 -11.44 2.37
C THR A 35 -8.31 -10.22 2.07
N ARG A 36 -7.01 -10.32 2.29
CA ARG A 36 -6.05 -9.27 1.97
C ARG A 36 -6.06 -8.95 0.48
N ALA A 37 -5.99 -9.98 -0.37
CA ALA A 37 -6.01 -9.81 -1.83
C ALA A 37 -7.30 -9.12 -2.29
N GLU A 38 -8.44 -9.54 -1.76
CA GLU A 38 -9.73 -8.94 -2.09
C GLU A 38 -9.79 -7.46 -1.70
N LEU A 39 -9.28 -7.12 -0.51
CA LEU A 39 -9.28 -5.75 -0.03
C LEU A 39 -8.31 -4.87 -0.84
N LEU A 40 -7.16 -5.42 -1.24
CA LEU A 40 -6.23 -4.73 -2.11
C LEU A 40 -6.89 -4.36 -3.44
N ASP A 41 -7.62 -5.28 -4.03
CA ASP A 41 -8.32 -5.03 -5.29
C ASP A 41 -9.38 -3.93 -5.14
N VAL A 42 -10.12 -3.93 -4.02
CA VAL A 42 -11.08 -2.88 -3.70
C VAL A 42 -10.40 -1.51 -3.57
N LEU A 43 -9.26 -1.46 -2.88
CA LEU A 43 -8.52 -0.21 -2.70
C LEU A 43 -8.00 0.34 -4.03
N VAL A 44 -7.48 -0.53 -4.88
CA VAL A 44 -7.01 -0.12 -6.21
C VAL A 44 -8.15 0.51 -7.01
N ASP A 45 -9.34 -0.11 -7.00
CA ASP A 45 -10.51 0.41 -7.70
C ASP A 45 -10.96 1.76 -7.16
N VAL A 46 -11.10 1.87 -5.85
CA VAL A 46 -11.52 3.13 -5.20
C VAL A 46 -10.49 4.22 -5.46
N TRP A 47 -9.22 3.88 -5.38
CA TRP A 47 -8.12 4.80 -5.62
C TRP A 47 -8.14 5.36 -7.03
N SER A 48 -8.44 4.51 -8.01
CA SER A 48 -8.49 4.90 -9.42
C SER A 48 -9.62 5.91 -9.67
N SER A 49 -10.72 5.82 -8.93
CA SER A 49 -11.87 6.70 -9.13
C SER A 49 -11.80 7.99 -8.29
N GLU A 50 -11.32 7.93 -7.05
CA GLU A 50 -11.38 9.07 -6.13
C GLU A 50 -10.17 10.01 -6.18
N LYS A 51 -8.99 9.50 -6.52
CA LYS A 51 -7.76 10.29 -6.71
C LYS A 51 -7.42 11.25 -5.56
N ILE A 52 -7.56 10.79 -4.33
CA ILE A 52 -7.16 11.57 -3.16
C ILE A 52 -5.73 11.28 -2.78
N THR A 53 -5.11 12.20 -2.04
CA THR A 53 -3.78 11.98 -1.48
C THR A 53 -3.89 11.05 -0.28
N ALA A 54 -3.06 10.02 -0.22
CA ALA A 54 -3.05 9.11 0.92
C ALA A 54 -1.65 8.78 1.36
N ILE A 55 -1.54 8.53 2.65
CA ILE A 55 -0.34 8.01 3.28
C ILE A 55 -0.72 6.70 3.94
N MET A 56 0.00 5.64 3.59
CA MET A 56 -0.23 4.31 4.16
C MET A 56 1.03 3.86 4.89
N VAL A 57 0.85 3.39 6.13
CA VAL A 57 1.92 2.77 6.89
C VAL A 57 1.79 1.26 6.74
N THR A 58 2.84 0.61 6.27
CA THR A 58 2.87 -0.84 6.11
C THR A 58 4.30 -1.36 6.24
N HIS A 59 4.45 -2.62 6.63
CA HIS A 59 5.72 -3.32 6.59
C HIS A 59 5.76 -4.36 5.45
N ASP A 60 4.71 -4.43 4.65
CA ASP A 60 4.62 -5.35 3.51
C ASP A 60 5.07 -4.63 2.24
N VAL A 61 6.20 -5.08 1.69
CA VAL A 61 6.81 -4.44 0.52
C VAL A 61 5.95 -4.59 -0.74
N ASP A 62 5.26 -5.71 -0.89
CA ASP A 62 4.43 -5.94 -2.08
C ASP A 62 3.22 -5.00 -2.09
N GLU A 63 2.57 -4.79 -0.95
CA GLU A 63 1.50 -3.81 -0.81
C GLU A 63 1.98 -2.40 -1.13
N ALA A 64 3.16 -2.04 -0.63
CA ALA A 64 3.75 -0.73 -0.86
C ALA A 64 3.96 -0.47 -2.35
N ILE A 65 4.49 -1.44 -3.08
CA ILE A 65 4.73 -1.31 -4.52
C ILE A 65 3.41 -1.23 -5.28
N LEU A 66 2.46 -2.09 -4.92
CA LEU A 66 1.17 -2.15 -5.62
C LEU A 66 0.39 -0.84 -5.51
N LEU A 67 0.40 -0.20 -4.36
CA LEU A 67 -0.50 0.92 -4.07
C LEU A 67 0.13 2.30 -4.21
N SER A 68 1.44 2.43 -4.00
CA SER A 68 2.04 3.75 -3.84
C SER A 68 2.68 4.31 -5.11
N ASP A 69 2.79 5.63 -5.15
CA ASP A 69 3.61 6.34 -6.12
C ASP A 69 5.04 6.49 -5.60
N ARG A 70 5.19 6.60 -4.28
CA ARG A 70 6.48 6.69 -3.61
C ARG A 70 6.45 5.89 -2.32
N VAL A 71 7.55 5.23 -2.03
CA VAL A 71 7.73 4.51 -0.77
C VAL A 71 8.80 5.24 0.03
N VAL A 72 8.42 5.72 1.21
CA VAL A 72 9.34 6.36 2.15
C VAL A 72 9.80 5.31 3.13
N MET A 73 11.10 5.00 3.12
CA MET A 73 11.68 3.98 3.99
C MET A 73 12.23 4.64 5.24
N MET A 74 11.74 4.19 6.39
CA MET A 74 12.14 4.76 7.67
C MET A 74 13.21 3.88 8.32
N THR A 75 14.18 4.53 8.96
CA THR A 75 15.14 3.80 9.78
C THR A 75 14.48 3.37 11.09
N GLY A 76 15.08 2.39 11.77
CA GLY A 76 14.53 1.87 13.03
C GLY A 76 14.72 2.81 14.21
N SER A 77 13.97 2.49 15.29
CA SER A 77 14.11 3.22 16.55
C SER A 77 15.53 3.02 17.14
N PRO A 78 15.96 3.92 18.08
CA PRO A 78 15.12 4.92 18.76
C PRO A 78 14.96 6.25 18.02
N TYR A 79 15.80 6.53 17.04
CA TYR A 79 15.77 7.81 16.33
C TYR A 79 15.37 7.59 14.88
N ALA A 80 14.11 7.15 14.68
CA ALA A 80 13.59 6.87 13.35
C ALA A 80 13.58 8.14 12.50
N LYS A 81 14.07 8.00 11.28
CA LYS A 81 14.10 9.10 10.31
C LYS A 81 13.96 8.52 8.91
N VAL A 82 13.74 9.38 7.92
CA VAL A 82 13.71 8.95 6.53
C VAL A 82 15.11 8.47 6.14
N GLY A 83 15.21 7.20 5.73
CA GLY A 83 16.46 6.60 5.28
C GLY A 83 16.61 6.62 3.77
N ASP A 84 15.50 6.45 3.04
CA ASP A 84 15.51 6.47 1.58
C ASP A 84 14.09 6.70 1.07
N VAL A 85 13.97 7.11 -0.19
CA VAL A 85 12.68 7.29 -0.86
C VAL A 85 12.77 6.61 -2.23
N LEU A 86 11.86 5.67 -2.49
CA LEU A 86 11.79 4.98 -3.76
C LEU A 86 10.58 5.47 -4.55
N LYS A 87 10.81 5.98 -5.75
CA LYS A 87 9.72 6.32 -6.67
C LYS A 87 9.28 5.05 -7.39
N VAL A 88 8.00 4.74 -7.30
CA VAL A 88 7.42 3.56 -7.97
C VAL A 88 6.76 4.04 -9.26
N ASP A 89 7.46 3.83 -10.37
CA ASP A 89 7.04 4.31 -11.69
C ASP A 89 6.39 3.17 -12.48
N LEU A 90 5.24 2.71 -11.98
CA LEU A 90 4.44 1.68 -12.63
C LEU A 90 3.18 2.31 -13.21
N PRO A 91 2.66 1.79 -14.35
CA PRO A 91 1.44 2.32 -14.95
C PRO A 91 0.23 2.22 -14.03
N ARG A 92 -0.70 3.17 -14.16
CA ARG A 92 -2.00 3.12 -13.51
C ARG A 92 -3.09 2.97 -14.57
N PRO A 93 -4.22 2.31 -14.28
CA PRO A 93 -4.55 1.69 -12.99
C PRO A 93 -3.67 0.47 -12.71
N ARG A 94 -3.41 0.23 -11.44
CA ARG A 94 -2.57 -0.90 -11.03
C ARG A 94 -3.42 -2.12 -10.74
N ILE A 95 -3.21 -3.15 -11.54
CA ILE A 95 -3.86 -4.44 -11.38
C ILE A 95 -2.83 -5.38 -10.80
N ARG A 96 -3.15 -6.02 -9.68
CA ARG A 96 -2.22 -6.82 -8.88
C ARG A 96 -1.41 -7.83 -9.72
N THR A 97 -2.08 -8.59 -10.56
CA THR A 97 -1.41 -9.60 -11.40
C THR A 97 -0.47 -8.96 -12.42
N GLU A 98 -0.88 -7.85 -13.03
CA GLU A 98 -0.04 -7.12 -13.99
C GLU A 98 1.17 -6.49 -13.34
N VAL A 99 1.00 -5.93 -12.14
CA VAL A 99 2.09 -5.33 -11.38
C VAL A 99 3.13 -6.39 -11.03
N MET A 100 2.70 -7.55 -10.55
CA MET A 100 3.60 -8.64 -10.16
C MET A 100 4.34 -9.24 -11.35
N GLU A 101 3.80 -9.14 -12.56
CA GLU A 101 4.44 -9.59 -13.79
C GLU A 101 5.31 -8.52 -14.46
N HIS A 102 5.21 -7.27 -14.01
CA HIS A 102 5.98 -6.18 -14.59
C HIS A 102 7.48 -6.36 -14.33
N PRO A 103 8.35 -6.12 -15.34
CA PRO A 103 9.80 -6.32 -15.18
C PRO A 103 10.40 -5.53 -14.01
N ASP A 104 9.88 -4.36 -13.71
CA ASP A 104 10.42 -3.49 -12.67
C ASP A 104 9.95 -3.86 -11.25
N PHE A 105 8.95 -4.74 -11.12
CA PHE A 105 8.42 -5.13 -9.81
C PHE A 105 9.53 -5.72 -8.92
N TYR A 106 10.31 -6.65 -9.44
CA TYR A 106 11.37 -7.28 -8.66
C TYR A 106 12.52 -6.34 -8.34
N LYS A 107 12.75 -5.34 -9.19
CA LYS A 107 13.74 -4.30 -8.90
C LYS A 107 13.32 -3.49 -7.68
N TYR A 108 12.08 -3.04 -7.67
CA TYR A 108 11.55 -2.30 -6.53
C TYR A 108 11.53 -3.15 -5.27
N ARG A 109 11.06 -4.39 -5.40
CA ARG A 109 11.01 -5.32 -4.29
C ARG A 109 12.40 -5.56 -3.71
N GLY A 110 13.37 -5.80 -4.56
CA GLY A 110 14.76 -5.98 -4.14
C GLY A 110 15.33 -4.78 -3.42
N HIS A 111 15.05 -3.57 -3.91
CA HIS A 111 15.50 -2.33 -3.28
C HIS A 111 14.93 -2.19 -1.87
N LEU A 112 13.63 -2.43 -1.71
CA LEU A 112 12.97 -2.33 -0.40
C LEU A 112 13.46 -3.39 0.58
N LEU A 113 13.58 -4.63 0.12
CA LEU A 113 14.08 -5.72 0.98
C LEU A 113 15.52 -5.49 1.41
N ASN A 114 16.36 -4.99 0.51
CA ASN A 114 17.74 -4.68 0.84
C ASN A 114 17.84 -3.60 1.92
N PHE A 115 17.00 -2.58 1.84
CA PHE A 115 16.92 -1.55 2.87
C PHE A 115 16.53 -2.14 4.23
N LEU A 116 15.52 -3.00 4.25
CA LEU A 116 15.01 -3.60 5.50
C LEU A 116 16.01 -4.56 6.15
N GLU A 117 16.89 -5.19 5.37
CA GLU A 117 17.92 -6.11 5.88
C GLU A 117 19.14 -5.37 6.43
N HIS A 118 19.30 -4.13 6.12
CA HIS A 118 20.43 -3.29 6.50
C HIS A 118 19.94 -2.04 7.25
#